data_81e20539a8dcb5ac3d926ca9c3b21b87
#
_entry.id   81e20539a8dcb5ac3d926ca9c3b21b87
#
_cell.length_a   1.000
_cell.length_b   1.000
_cell.length_c   1.000
_cell.angle_alpha   90.00
_cell.angle_beta   90.00
_cell.angle_gamma   90.00
#
_symmetry.space_group_name_H-M   'P 1'
#
loop_
_entity.id
_entity.type
_entity.pdbx_description
1 polymer ?
#
loop_
_entity_poly.entity_id
_entity_poly.type
_entity_poly.pdbx_seq_one_letter_code
_entity_poly.pdbx_strand_id
1 'polypeptide(L)'
;VAFTDAERAALGLTGRLPAATLTLEQQALRAYGQLHRQGSDLAKNVYLEQLHDRNEVLYYKLLGDHLAELLPIVYDPVVGDAIERYSHEFRRPRGIFLSIDRPDDMAKAFGTLQLGPDDVDLIVCSDAEEILGIGDWGVGGIEIAVGKLAVYTAAAGIDPRRVIPVSLDVGTDNEELLNDNLYLGNRHARVRGAAYDAFIARYLETVSSLFPKALLHFEDFGPGNARRILQTYGDRYRIFNDDMQGTGAITLAATLSAIKVSGVPMREQRLLVFGAGTAGVGIADQIHDAMVRDGASTEQARSQIWLVDKQGLLTSDMSNLRDFQQPYARDPAELRGRTTLLDTVRRVKPTILLGTSTSHGAFTRDVVEAMSAGVDRPIIFPISNPTSRIEAMPADVITWSRGKALVAVGIPVAPVAYQGVSYQIGQANNALLYPGLGLGTIVAGASKVTPGMLLAAAEAVAGQVDVGAAGAALVPPVDNLRASSATTAVAVVHAAVADGVATVKHENVVQAVQDAMWQPVYAH
;
A
#
# COMPACT_ATOMS: atom_id res chain seq x y z
N VAL A 1 31.53 14.27 -7.28
CA VAL A 1 32.94 13.77 -7.27
C VAL A 1 33.13 12.45 -7.99
N ALA A 2 32.13 11.95 -8.74
CA ALA A 2 32.24 10.77 -9.62
C ALA A 2 32.81 11.12 -10.99
N PHE A 3 32.81 12.39 -11.38
CA PHE A 3 33.26 12.82 -12.71
C PHE A 3 34.72 12.41 -12.97
N THR A 4 34.92 11.72 -14.08
CA THR A 4 36.24 11.40 -14.62
C THR A 4 37.00 12.66 -15.05
N ASP A 5 38.29 12.57 -15.25
CA ASP A 5 39.07 13.73 -15.70
C ASP A 5 38.59 14.28 -17.06
N ALA A 6 38.16 13.39 -17.97
CA ALA A 6 37.57 13.78 -19.25
C ALA A 6 36.25 14.56 -19.08
N GLU A 7 35.36 14.09 -18.22
CA GLU A 7 34.11 14.77 -17.91
C GLU A 7 34.35 16.11 -17.18
N ARG A 8 35.33 16.15 -16.27
CA ARG A 8 35.72 17.41 -15.60
C ARG A 8 36.22 18.46 -16.61
N ALA A 9 36.98 18.02 -17.59
CA ALA A 9 37.44 18.93 -18.67
C ALA A 9 36.26 19.39 -19.54
N ALA A 10 35.42 18.45 -20.00
CA ALA A 10 34.28 18.76 -20.87
C ALA A 10 33.23 19.66 -20.22
N LEU A 11 32.99 19.49 -18.90
CA LEU A 11 32.01 20.25 -18.13
C LEU A 11 32.56 21.50 -17.42
N GLY A 12 33.82 21.85 -17.65
CA GLY A 12 34.46 23.00 -17.01
C GLY A 12 34.64 22.86 -15.50
N LEU A 13 34.77 21.63 -14.99
CA LEU A 13 34.91 21.33 -13.57
C LEU A 13 36.36 21.17 -13.11
N THR A 14 37.33 21.28 -14.01
CA THR A 14 38.77 21.17 -13.70
C THR A 14 39.16 22.20 -12.65
N GLY A 15 39.73 21.74 -11.54
CA GLY A 15 40.11 22.57 -10.40
C GLY A 15 38.94 23.06 -9.50
N ARG A 16 37.68 22.74 -9.87
CA ARG A 16 36.49 23.06 -9.07
C ARG A 16 36.08 21.93 -8.11
N LEU A 17 36.56 20.71 -8.37
CA LEU A 17 36.34 19.54 -7.52
C LEU A 17 37.66 19.08 -6.90
N PRO A 18 37.63 18.44 -5.72
CA PRO A 18 38.81 17.77 -5.16
C PRO A 18 39.37 16.74 -6.15
N ALA A 19 40.66 16.44 -6.09
CA ALA A 19 41.38 15.62 -7.06
C ALA A 19 40.84 14.17 -7.16
N ALA A 20 40.38 13.60 -6.04
CA ALA A 20 39.90 12.22 -6.03
C ALA A 20 38.59 12.06 -6.83
N THR A 21 38.52 10.98 -7.61
CA THR A 21 37.29 10.49 -8.24
C THR A 21 36.76 9.34 -7.40
N LEU A 22 35.53 9.40 -6.90
CA LEU A 22 34.91 8.37 -6.08
C LEU A 22 33.94 7.54 -6.91
N THR A 23 33.94 6.23 -6.65
CA THR A 23 32.89 5.34 -7.17
C THR A 23 31.53 5.66 -6.53
N LEU A 24 30.45 5.11 -7.11
CA LEU A 24 29.11 5.26 -6.57
C LEU A 24 29.02 4.65 -5.16
N GLU A 25 29.64 3.46 -4.95
CA GLU A 25 29.68 2.78 -3.65
C GLU A 25 30.40 3.63 -2.58
N GLN A 26 31.53 4.23 -2.92
CA GLN A 26 32.25 5.12 -2.01
C GLN A 26 31.44 6.35 -1.64
N GLN A 27 30.66 6.89 -2.58
CA GLN A 27 29.75 8.00 -2.34
C GLN A 27 28.57 7.58 -1.47
N ALA A 28 28.00 6.39 -1.71
CA ALA A 28 26.93 5.80 -0.91
C ALA A 28 27.39 5.56 0.55
N LEU A 29 28.57 5.00 0.73
CA LEU A 29 29.15 4.80 2.08
C LEU A 29 29.31 6.15 2.83
N ARG A 30 29.76 7.19 2.17
CA ARG A 30 29.85 8.53 2.77
C ARG A 30 28.47 9.11 3.10
N ALA A 31 27.50 8.99 2.19
CA ALA A 31 26.14 9.46 2.40
C ALA A 31 25.46 8.73 3.56
N TYR A 32 25.68 7.40 3.67
CA TYR A 32 25.21 6.60 4.79
C TYR A 32 25.79 7.05 6.13
N GLY A 33 27.09 7.31 6.19
CA GLY A 33 27.72 7.89 7.38
C GLY A 33 27.22 9.30 7.74
N GLN A 34 26.83 10.11 6.76
CA GLN A 34 26.21 11.43 6.98
C GLN A 34 24.77 11.31 7.48
N LEU A 35 24.00 10.36 6.94
CA LEU A 35 22.63 10.04 7.36
C LEU A 35 22.59 9.67 8.86
N HIS A 36 23.51 8.82 9.32
CA HIS A 36 23.57 8.38 10.72
C HIS A 36 24.01 9.47 11.72
N ARG A 37 24.46 10.61 11.24
CA ARG A 37 24.72 11.78 12.08
C ARG A 37 23.52 12.69 12.28
N GLN A 38 22.42 12.40 11.60
CA GLN A 38 21.19 13.15 11.79
C GLN A 38 20.56 12.81 13.15
N GLY A 39 20.05 13.82 13.85
CA GLY A 39 19.61 13.70 15.24
C GLY A 39 18.25 13.03 15.46
N SER A 40 17.45 12.84 14.39
CA SER A 40 16.12 12.23 14.43
C SER A 40 15.77 11.59 13.10
N ASP A 41 14.74 10.74 13.08
CA ASP A 41 14.29 10.09 11.86
C ASP A 41 13.69 11.10 10.86
N LEU A 42 13.00 12.12 11.33
CA LEU A 42 12.58 13.23 10.47
C LEU A 42 13.78 13.99 9.88
N ALA A 43 14.85 14.21 10.64
CA ALA A 43 16.07 14.83 10.11
C ALA A 43 16.77 13.91 9.09
N LYS A 44 16.69 12.59 9.25
CA LYS A 44 17.17 11.64 8.23
C LYS A 44 16.32 11.71 6.96
N ASN A 45 14.99 11.79 7.08
CA ASN A 45 14.08 11.97 5.95
C ASN A 45 14.45 13.25 5.19
N VAL A 46 14.57 14.39 5.86
CA VAL A 46 15.00 15.67 5.27
C VAL A 46 16.35 15.56 4.56
N TYR A 47 17.32 14.86 5.17
CA TYR A 47 18.62 14.63 4.55
C TYR A 47 18.50 13.82 3.25
N LEU A 48 17.67 12.77 3.26
CA LEU A 48 17.42 11.92 2.09
C LEU A 48 16.73 12.69 0.98
N GLU A 49 15.75 13.53 1.29
CA GLU A 49 15.10 14.41 0.31
C GLU A 49 16.07 15.40 -0.32
N GLN A 50 16.96 16.01 0.47
CA GLN A 50 18.02 16.88 -0.05
C GLN A 50 19.05 16.10 -0.90
N LEU A 51 19.33 14.84 -0.55
CA LEU A 51 20.19 13.98 -1.37
C LEU A 51 19.54 13.65 -2.70
N HIS A 52 18.25 13.33 -2.68
CA HIS A 52 17.44 13.07 -3.87
C HIS A 52 17.47 14.26 -4.83
N ASP A 53 17.31 15.48 -4.33
CA ASP A 53 17.38 16.71 -5.13
C ASP A 53 18.74 16.95 -5.79
N ARG A 54 19.81 16.55 -5.12
CA ARG A 54 21.19 16.79 -5.61
C ARG A 54 21.71 15.67 -6.49
N ASN A 55 21.34 14.44 -6.21
CA ASN A 55 21.83 13.26 -6.91
C ASN A 55 20.89 12.07 -6.74
N GLU A 56 19.93 11.96 -7.64
CA GLU A 56 18.92 10.92 -7.65
C GLU A 56 19.51 9.50 -7.70
N VAL A 57 20.55 9.29 -8.52
CA VAL A 57 21.22 7.98 -8.62
C VAL A 57 21.83 7.57 -7.26
N LEU A 58 22.50 8.51 -6.58
CA LEU A 58 23.09 8.26 -5.26
C LEU A 58 22.01 8.02 -4.19
N TYR A 59 20.90 8.76 -4.26
CA TYR A 59 19.76 8.57 -3.36
C TYR A 59 19.21 7.15 -3.49
N TYR A 60 18.91 6.70 -4.70
CA TYR A 60 18.36 5.35 -4.93
C TYR A 60 19.38 4.24 -4.69
N LYS A 61 20.67 4.49 -4.93
CA LYS A 61 21.73 3.56 -4.53
C LYS A 61 21.74 3.36 -3.02
N LEU A 62 21.73 4.45 -2.25
CA LEU A 62 21.69 4.41 -0.80
C LEU A 62 20.41 3.73 -0.28
N LEU A 63 19.25 4.10 -0.83
CA LEU A 63 17.97 3.53 -0.45
C LEU A 63 17.88 2.04 -0.76
N GLY A 64 18.35 1.61 -1.94
CA GLY A 64 18.35 0.21 -2.36
C GLY A 64 19.31 -0.66 -1.53
N ASP A 65 20.50 -0.14 -1.18
CA ASP A 65 21.47 -0.87 -0.35
C ASP A 65 20.99 -1.08 1.09
N HIS A 66 20.11 -0.20 1.60
CA HIS A 66 19.66 -0.19 3.01
C HIS A 66 18.12 -0.13 3.11
N LEU A 67 17.40 -0.76 2.18
CA LEU A 67 15.96 -0.57 2.00
C LEU A 67 15.16 -0.90 3.27
N ALA A 68 15.43 -2.00 3.93
CA ALA A 68 14.72 -2.39 5.16
C ALA A 68 14.86 -1.36 6.30
N GLU A 69 16.04 -0.76 6.43
CA GLU A 69 16.31 0.28 7.42
C GLU A 69 15.68 1.63 7.04
N LEU A 70 15.75 1.97 5.74
CA LEU A 70 15.37 3.30 5.27
C LEU A 70 13.90 3.41 4.84
N LEU A 71 13.23 2.29 4.61
CA LEU A 71 11.80 2.28 4.27
C LEU A 71 10.93 3.04 5.28
N PRO A 72 11.09 2.85 6.62
CA PRO A 72 10.35 3.62 7.60
C PRO A 72 10.69 5.12 7.61
N ILE A 73 11.86 5.50 7.08
CA ILE A 73 12.31 6.90 7.03
C ILE A 73 11.74 7.63 5.80
N VAL A 74 11.70 6.97 4.64
CA VAL A 74 11.23 7.58 3.38
C VAL A 74 9.73 7.42 3.18
N TYR A 75 9.10 6.52 3.95
CA TYR A 75 7.69 6.22 3.89
C TYR A 75 7.09 6.13 5.31
N ASP A 76 6.19 5.18 5.56
CA ASP A 76 5.48 5.04 6.84
C ASP A 76 6.38 4.43 7.94
N PRO A 77 6.53 5.09 9.13
CA PRO A 77 5.69 6.19 9.65
C PRO A 77 6.25 7.63 9.47
N VAL A 78 7.52 7.81 9.14
CA VAL A 78 8.18 9.14 9.20
C VAL A 78 7.64 10.12 8.16
N VAL A 79 7.13 9.63 7.04
CA VAL A 79 6.46 10.47 6.03
C VAL A 79 5.26 11.22 6.63
N GLY A 80 4.58 10.65 7.63
CA GLY A 80 3.51 11.33 8.36
C GLY A 80 4.00 12.62 9.03
N ASP A 81 5.12 12.56 9.76
CA ASP A 81 5.74 13.73 10.39
C ASP A 81 6.16 14.79 9.33
N ALA A 82 6.63 14.34 8.17
CA ALA A 82 7.00 15.23 7.06
C ALA A 82 5.76 15.94 6.46
N ILE A 83 4.65 15.21 6.31
CA ILE A 83 3.37 15.75 5.82
C ILE A 83 2.82 16.81 6.76
N GLU A 84 2.80 16.54 8.07
CA GLU A 84 2.33 17.49 9.09
C GLU A 84 3.10 18.81 9.08
N ARG A 85 4.37 18.78 8.67
CA ARG A 85 5.26 19.95 8.62
C ARG A 85 5.48 20.51 7.22
N TYR A 86 4.85 19.92 6.20
CA TYR A 86 5.11 20.23 4.79
C TYR A 86 5.13 21.72 4.50
N SER A 87 4.09 22.46 4.88
CA SER A 87 3.97 23.88 4.57
C SER A 87 4.99 24.75 5.29
N HIS A 88 5.39 24.37 6.51
CA HIS A 88 6.38 25.08 7.31
C HIS A 88 7.83 24.76 6.90
N GLU A 89 8.06 23.55 6.39
CA GLU A 89 9.39 23.09 5.99
C GLU A 89 9.59 23.01 4.47
N PHE A 90 8.65 23.57 3.71
CA PHE A 90 8.68 23.54 2.26
C PHE A 90 10.04 24.04 1.71
N ARG A 91 10.67 23.24 0.86
CA ARG A 91 11.98 23.52 0.28
C ARG A 91 11.97 23.52 -1.23
N ARG A 92 11.34 22.51 -1.82
CA ARG A 92 11.26 22.34 -3.26
C ARG A 92 10.00 21.56 -3.63
N PRO A 93 9.24 22.02 -4.64
CA PRO A 93 8.10 21.24 -5.13
C PRO A 93 8.58 19.98 -5.85
N ARG A 94 7.90 18.86 -5.60
CA ARG A 94 8.02 17.63 -6.38
C ARG A 94 6.68 17.29 -6.96
N GLY A 95 6.64 16.95 -8.25
CA GLY A 95 5.44 16.54 -8.93
C GLY A 95 4.53 17.66 -9.37
N ILE A 96 3.26 17.37 -9.49
CA ILE A 96 2.22 18.25 -10.03
C ILE A 96 1.17 18.51 -8.94
N PHE A 97 0.79 19.77 -8.79
CA PHE A 97 -0.25 20.22 -7.88
C PHE A 97 -1.44 20.71 -8.69
N LEU A 98 -2.57 20.01 -8.58
CA LEU A 98 -3.80 20.31 -9.31
C LEU A 98 -4.85 20.85 -8.35
N SER A 99 -5.25 22.11 -8.56
CA SER A 99 -6.27 22.75 -7.72
C SER A 99 -7.66 22.59 -8.33
N ILE A 100 -8.64 22.19 -7.50
CA ILE A 100 -10.04 22.10 -7.90
C ILE A 100 -10.62 23.48 -8.28
N ASP A 101 -10.02 24.57 -7.79
CA ASP A 101 -10.40 25.93 -8.15
C ASP A 101 -9.95 26.33 -9.57
N ARG A 102 -9.03 25.56 -10.16
CA ARG A 102 -8.47 25.80 -11.50
C ARG A 102 -8.41 24.53 -12.33
N PRO A 103 -9.54 23.84 -12.56
CA PRO A 103 -9.56 22.57 -13.25
C PRO A 103 -9.11 22.68 -14.73
N ASP A 104 -9.17 23.88 -15.33
CA ASP A 104 -8.73 24.13 -16.70
C ASP A 104 -7.21 24.12 -16.88
N ASP A 105 -6.44 24.26 -15.80
CA ASP A 105 -4.99 24.28 -15.85
C ASP A 105 -4.34 22.88 -15.90
N MET A 106 -5.10 21.78 -15.74
CA MET A 106 -4.55 20.40 -15.63
C MET A 106 -3.60 20.04 -16.78
N ALA A 107 -4.05 20.15 -18.02
CA ALA A 107 -3.25 19.80 -19.18
C ALA A 107 -1.98 20.68 -19.29
N LYS A 108 -2.12 21.97 -18.95
CA LYS A 108 -1.00 22.91 -18.94
C LYS A 108 0.00 22.55 -17.86
N ALA A 109 -0.46 22.16 -16.66
CA ALA A 109 0.41 21.75 -15.56
C ALA A 109 1.28 20.56 -15.97
N PHE A 110 0.70 19.49 -16.52
CA PHE A 110 1.46 18.36 -17.04
C PHE A 110 2.38 18.74 -18.21
N GLY A 111 1.95 19.64 -19.08
CA GLY A 111 2.75 20.15 -20.20
C GLY A 111 4.07 20.84 -19.76
N THR A 112 4.14 21.35 -18.52
CA THR A 112 5.38 21.94 -17.96
C THR A 112 6.49 20.93 -17.77
N LEU A 113 6.17 19.64 -17.67
CA LEU A 113 7.15 18.56 -17.54
C LEU A 113 7.87 18.22 -18.84
N GLN A 114 7.32 18.64 -19.98
CA GLN A 114 7.86 18.36 -21.33
C GLN A 114 8.04 16.85 -21.61
N LEU A 115 7.16 16.00 -21.03
CA LEU A 115 7.15 14.56 -21.22
C LEU A 115 6.15 14.18 -22.31
N GLY A 116 6.54 13.22 -23.14
CA GLY A 116 5.69 12.64 -24.18
C GLY A 116 4.82 11.48 -23.67
N PRO A 117 3.94 10.94 -24.53
CA PRO A 117 2.98 9.90 -24.15
C PRO A 117 3.63 8.56 -23.79
N ASP A 118 4.88 8.36 -24.16
CA ASP A 118 5.65 7.16 -23.90
C ASP A 118 6.66 7.31 -22.75
N ASP A 119 6.73 8.50 -22.13
CA ASP A 119 7.74 8.83 -21.13
C ASP A 119 7.30 8.58 -19.68
N VAL A 120 6.03 8.22 -19.46
CA VAL A 120 5.48 8.03 -18.12
C VAL A 120 4.88 6.63 -17.97
N ASP A 121 5.38 5.88 -16.98
CA ASP A 121 4.93 4.52 -16.67
C ASP A 121 3.99 4.47 -15.46
N LEU A 122 4.13 5.41 -14.52
CA LEU A 122 3.40 5.40 -13.26
C LEU A 122 3.11 6.82 -12.78
N ILE A 123 1.87 7.04 -12.35
CA ILE A 123 1.45 8.26 -11.66
C ILE A 123 0.85 7.85 -10.32
N VAL A 124 1.38 8.38 -9.21
CA VAL A 124 0.78 8.23 -7.88
C VAL A 124 0.08 9.52 -7.54
N CYS A 125 -1.20 9.45 -7.23
CA CYS A 125 -2.00 10.62 -6.86
C CYS A 125 -2.73 10.44 -5.54
N SER A 126 -2.94 11.55 -4.83
CA SER A 126 -3.69 11.60 -3.58
C SER A 126 -4.54 12.87 -3.51
N ASP A 127 -5.75 12.77 -2.93
CA ASP A 127 -6.52 13.92 -2.47
C ASP A 127 -6.28 14.24 -0.99
N ALA A 128 -5.47 13.41 -0.34
CA ALA A 128 -4.99 13.57 1.03
C ALA A 128 -6.09 13.65 2.12
N GLU A 129 -7.26 13.05 1.88
CA GLU A 129 -8.37 13.07 2.85
C GLU A 129 -8.12 12.14 4.05
N GLU A 130 -7.47 10.98 3.80
CA GLU A 130 -7.21 9.98 4.85
C GLU A 130 -5.77 9.46 4.83
N ILE A 131 -4.83 10.38 5.04
CA ILE A 131 -3.41 10.05 5.09
C ILE A 131 -3.13 9.12 6.27
N LEU A 132 -2.68 7.88 5.97
CA LEU A 132 -2.28 6.91 6.99
C LEU A 132 -3.28 6.87 8.17
N GLY A 133 -2.81 7.04 9.40
CA GLY A 133 -3.64 7.20 10.61
C GLY A 133 -3.80 8.65 11.07
N ILE A 134 -3.31 9.65 10.30
CA ILE A 134 -3.28 11.06 10.71
C ILE A 134 -4.39 11.92 10.08
N GLY A 135 -5.09 11.42 9.06
CA GLY A 135 -6.29 12.05 8.47
C GLY A 135 -6.00 13.06 7.37
N ASP A 136 -6.78 14.15 7.33
CA ASP A 136 -6.75 15.16 6.26
C ASP A 136 -5.59 16.15 6.45
N TRP A 137 -4.66 16.14 5.49
CA TRP A 137 -3.50 17.03 5.46
C TRP A 137 -3.38 17.87 4.17
N GLY A 138 -4.44 17.90 3.37
CA GLY A 138 -4.53 18.76 2.19
C GLY A 138 -3.31 18.62 1.26
N VAL A 139 -2.75 19.75 0.81
CA VAL A 139 -1.64 19.75 -0.16
C VAL A 139 -0.38 19.03 0.35
N GLY A 140 -0.17 18.94 1.67
CA GLY A 140 0.96 18.21 2.27
C GLY A 140 0.97 16.72 1.92
N GLY A 141 -0.18 16.15 1.57
CA GLY A 141 -0.29 14.77 1.11
C GLY A 141 0.47 14.42 -0.17
N ILE A 142 1.07 15.40 -0.86
CA ILE A 142 2.00 15.12 -1.97
C ILE A 142 3.17 14.24 -1.51
N GLU A 143 3.62 14.38 -0.26
CA GLU A 143 4.74 13.62 0.29
C GLU A 143 4.42 12.11 0.37
N ILE A 144 3.14 11.72 0.52
CA ILE A 144 2.76 10.30 0.48
C ILE A 144 2.99 9.72 -0.92
N ALA A 145 2.65 10.48 -1.97
CA ALA A 145 2.89 10.07 -3.36
C ALA A 145 4.40 10.00 -3.67
N VAL A 146 5.19 10.93 -3.16
CA VAL A 146 6.67 10.94 -3.29
C VAL A 146 7.26 9.72 -2.59
N GLY A 147 6.87 9.43 -1.35
CA GLY A 147 7.33 8.26 -0.60
C GLY A 147 6.95 6.93 -1.28
N LYS A 148 5.71 6.82 -1.80
CA LYS A 148 5.28 5.64 -2.59
C LYS A 148 6.17 5.42 -3.80
N LEU A 149 6.45 6.46 -4.56
CA LEU A 149 7.30 6.37 -5.76
C LEU A 149 8.73 6.01 -5.41
N ALA A 150 9.26 6.50 -4.29
CA ALA A 150 10.58 6.10 -3.80
C ALA A 150 10.63 4.58 -3.54
N VAL A 151 9.59 4.01 -2.94
CA VAL A 151 9.49 2.56 -2.71
C VAL A 151 9.34 1.80 -4.02
N TYR A 152 8.52 2.26 -4.96
CA TYR A 152 8.40 1.65 -6.29
C TYR A 152 9.75 1.56 -7.02
N THR A 153 10.53 2.61 -6.98
CA THR A 153 11.85 2.63 -7.62
C THR A 153 12.84 1.73 -6.88
N ALA A 154 12.92 1.84 -5.57
CA ALA A 154 13.89 1.05 -4.78
C ALA A 154 13.56 -0.45 -4.81
N ALA A 155 12.30 -0.82 -4.63
CA ALA A 155 11.85 -2.21 -4.51
C ALA A 155 11.59 -2.89 -5.86
N ALA A 156 11.07 -2.19 -6.87
CA ALA A 156 10.72 -2.78 -8.16
C ALA A 156 11.53 -2.24 -9.33
N GLY A 157 12.39 -1.25 -9.10
CA GLY A 157 13.21 -0.67 -10.19
C GLY A 157 12.40 0.08 -11.24
N ILE A 158 11.24 0.65 -10.88
CA ILE A 158 10.55 1.56 -11.79
C ILE A 158 11.42 2.81 -11.95
N ASP A 159 11.71 3.19 -13.19
CA ASP A 159 12.61 4.32 -13.49
C ASP A 159 12.08 5.63 -12.89
N PRO A 160 12.80 6.30 -11.99
CA PRO A 160 12.32 7.51 -11.32
C PRO A 160 12.08 8.69 -12.27
N ARG A 161 12.65 8.65 -13.47
CA ARG A 161 12.43 9.66 -14.52
C ARG A 161 11.11 9.48 -15.27
N ARG A 162 10.42 8.35 -15.04
CA ARG A 162 9.19 7.95 -15.73
C ARG A 162 7.99 7.89 -14.78
N VAL A 163 8.09 8.58 -13.64
CA VAL A 163 7.04 8.61 -12.62
C VAL A 163 6.66 10.04 -12.25
N ILE A 164 5.40 10.26 -11.88
CA ILE A 164 4.89 11.59 -11.50
C ILE A 164 4.08 11.48 -10.20
N PRO A 165 4.49 12.14 -9.11
CA PRO A 165 3.61 12.34 -7.96
C PRO A 165 2.63 13.49 -8.24
N VAL A 166 1.36 13.32 -7.84
CA VAL A 166 0.28 14.29 -8.09
C VAL A 166 -0.49 14.56 -6.81
N SER A 167 -0.60 15.82 -6.44
CA SER A 167 -1.56 16.30 -5.43
C SER A 167 -2.83 16.77 -6.13
N LEU A 168 -3.97 16.22 -5.70
CA LEU A 168 -5.32 16.64 -6.10
C LEU A 168 -5.89 17.52 -4.98
N ASP A 169 -5.53 18.80 -4.99
CA ASP A 169 -5.91 19.74 -3.94
C ASP A 169 -7.38 20.19 -4.12
N VAL A 170 -8.25 19.55 -3.36
CA VAL A 170 -9.69 19.81 -3.34
C VAL A 170 -10.14 20.62 -2.11
N GLY A 171 -9.18 21.25 -1.41
CA GLY A 171 -9.38 21.87 -0.10
C GLY A 171 -9.12 20.89 1.04
N THR A 172 -9.35 21.33 2.25
CA THR A 172 -9.15 20.52 3.48
C THR A 172 -10.21 20.84 4.52
N ASP A 173 -10.63 19.82 5.28
CA ASP A 173 -11.49 19.99 6.45
C ASP A 173 -10.66 20.09 7.76
N ASN A 174 -9.32 20.11 7.66
CA ASN A 174 -8.43 20.32 8.80
C ASN A 174 -8.37 21.80 9.17
N GLU A 175 -8.99 22.13 10.30
CA GLU A 175 -9.07 23.51 10.80
C GLU A 175 -7.70 24.11 11.15
N GLU A 176 -6.73 23.29 11.54
CA GLU A 176 -5.36 23.76 11.83
C GLU A 176 -4.71 24.29 10.55
N LEU A 177 -4.86 23.58 9.42
CA LEU A 177 -4.35 24.03 8.11
C LEU A 177 -5.10 25.27 7.60
N LEU A 178 -6.42 25.31 7.74
CA LEU A 178 -7.22 26.46 7.30
C LEU A 178 -6.85 27.74 8.05
N ASN A 179 -6.43 27.63 9.30
CA ASN A 179 -6.02 28.76 10.15
C ASN A 179 -4.52 29.06 10.08
N ASP A 180 -3.72 28.21 9.45
CA ASP A 180 -2.28 28.40 9.33
C ASP A 180 -1.93 29.37 8.17
N ASN A 181 -1.30 30.48 8.49
CA ASN A 181 -0.89 31.48 7.49
C ASN A 181 0.17 30.98 6.49
N LEU A 182 0.88 29.89 6.80
CA LEU A 182 1.90 29.30 5.95
C LEU A 182 1.36 28.13 5.12
N TYR A 183 0.10 27.71 5.33
CA TYR A 183 -0.48 26.62 4.55
C TYR A 183 -0.45 26.93 3.05
N LEU A 184 0.06 25.97 2.26
CA LEU A 184 0.34 26.15 0.82
C LEU A 184 -0.80 25.66 -0.09
N GLY A 185 -1.82 24.98 0.47
CA GLY A 185 -2.96 24.46 -0.30
C GLY A 185 -4.13 25.44 -0.40
N ASN A 186 -5.22 24.97 -1.04
CA ASN A 186 -6.48 25.70 -1.12
C ASN A 186 -7.08 25.90 0.27
N ARG A 187 -7.40 27.16 0.63
CA ARG A 187 -7.87 27.56 1.97
C ARG A 187 -9.39 27.59 2.05
N HIS A 188 -10.02 26.46 1.79
CA HIS A 188 -11.46 26.26 1.95
C HIS A 188 -11.74 24.81 2.33
N ALA A 189 -12.93 24.54 2.86
CA ALA A 189 -13.37 23.19 3.15
C ALA A 189 -13.34 22.30 1.91
N ARG A 190 -13.15 21.00 2.08
CA ARG A 190 -13.12 20.04 0.97
C ARG A 190 -14.35 20.17 0.09
N VAL A 191 -14.13 20.31 -1.19
CA VAL A 191 -15.17 20.22 -2.19
C VAL A 191 -15.60 18.77 -2.35
N ARG A 192 -16.90 18.52 -2.30
CA ARG A 192 -17.50 17.18 -2.35
C ARG A 192 -18.58 17.10 -3.42
N GLY A 193 -19.11 15.89 -3.64
CA GLY A 193 -20.22 15.64 -4.58
C GLY A 193 -19.87 15.90 -6.04
N ALA A 194 -20.81 16.42 -6.81
CA ALA A 194 -20.71 16.53 -8.26
C ALA A 194 -19.50 17.34 -8.75
N ALA A 195 -19.09 18.38 -8.02
CA ALA A 195 -17.92 19.18 -8.40
C ALA A 195 -16.61 18.38 -8.22
N TYR A 196 -16.49 17.64 -7.12
CA TYR A 196 -15.39 16.70 -6.92
C TYR A 196 -15.36 15.62 -7.99
N ASP A 197 -16.52 15.01 -8.29
CA ASP A 197 -16.61 13.96 -9.29
C ASP A 197 -16.22 14.45 -10.70
N ALA A 198 -16.62 15.67 -11.06
CA ALA A 198 -16.22 16.30 -12.31
C ALA A 198 -14.70 16.58 -12.37
N PHE A 199 -14.11 16.98 -11.25
CA PHE A 199 -12.66 17.20 -11.13
C PHE A 199 -11.87 15.90 -11.33
N ILE A 200 -12.28 14.81 -10.67
CA ILE A 200 -11.66 13.48 -10.82
C ILE A 200 -11.84 12.93 -12.24
N ALA A 201 -13.04 13.05 -12.81
CA ALA A 201 -13.28 12.63 -14.20
C ALA A 201 -12.35 13.34 -15.17
N ARG A 202 -12.21 14.67 -15.02
CA ARG A 202 -11.32 15.48 -15.84
C ARG A 202 -9.85 15.12 -15.65
N TYR A 203 -9.43 14.86 -14.41
CA TYR A 203 -8.08 14.38 -14.12
C TYR A 203 -7.78 13.09 -14.86
N LEU A 204 -8.64 12.07 -14.72
CA LEU A 204 -8.49 10.78 -15.39
C LEU A 204 -8.44 10.91 -16.92
N GLU A 205 -9.32 11.73 -17.48
CA GLU A 205 -9.36 11.99 -18.92
C GLU A 205 -8.08 12.66 -19.43
N THR A 206 -7.59 13.65 -18.68
CA THR A 206 -6.37 14.40 -19.00
C THR A 206 -5.14 13.49 -18.94
N VAL A 207 -4.92 12.79 -17.83
CA VAL A 207 -3.71 11.96 -17.68
C VAL A 207 -3.70 10.76 -18.62
N SER A 208 -4.87 10.15 -18.86
CA SER A 208 -4.95 9.00 -19.78
C SER A 208 -4.78 9.43 -21.25
N SER A 209 -5.12 10.66 -21.59
CA SER A 209 -4.85 11.23 -22.92
C SER A 209 -3.37 11.58 -23.10
N LEU A 210 -2.74 12.15 -22.08
CA LEU A 210 -1.34 12.58 -22.14
C LEU A 210 -0.38 11.40 -22.00
N PHE A 211 -0.70 10.46 -21.11
CA PHE A 211 0.16 9.33 -20.74
C PHE A 211 -0.62 8.00 -20.78
N PRO A 212 -0.99 7.51 -21.97
CA PRO A 212 -1.89 6.37 -22.11
C PRO A 212 -1.35 5.05 -21.58
N LYS A 213 -0.03 4.97 -21.35
CA LYS A 213 0.63 3.77 -20.81
C LYS A 213 0.76 3.79 -19.29
N ALA A 214 0.57 4.93 -18.65
CA ALA A 214 0.77 5.09 -17.23
C ALA A 214 -0.22 4.26 -16.40
N LEU A 215 0.28 3.56 -15.39
CA LEU A 215 -0.52 3.06 -14.29
C LEU A 215 -0.88 4.23 -13.36
N LEU A 216 -2.15 4.36 -13.03
CA LEU A 216 -2.66 5.39 -12.14
C LEU A 216 -2.87 4.77 -10.75
N HIS A 217 -1.97 5.06 -9.83
CA HIS A 217 -2.04 4.61 -8.45
C HIS A 217 -2.72 5.69 -7.59
N PHE A 218 -3.82 5.31 -6.97
CA PHE A 218 -4.61 6.15 -6.06
C PHE A 218 -4.26 5.80 -4.62
N GLU A 219 -3.93 6.81 -3.81
CA GLU A 219 -3.46 6.67 -2.44
C GLU A 219 -4.13 7.66 -1.50
N ASP A 220 -4.54 7.20 -0.32
CA ASP A 220 -5.08 8.02 0.79
C ASP A 220 -6.28 8.91 0.40
N PHE A 221 -7.14 8.38 -0.45
CA PHE A 221 -8.43 9.00 -0.77
C PHE A 221 -9.44 8.73 0.33
N GLY A 222 -10.35 9.69 0.55
CA GLY A 222 -11.48 9.47 1.46
C GLY A 222 -12.24 8.17 1.13
N PRO A 223 -12.67 7.38 2.14
CA PRO A 223 -13.14 6.01 1.97
C PRO A 223 -14.28 5.86 0.96
N GLY A 224 -15.22 6.80 0.98
CA GLY A 224 -16.33 6.84 0.03
C GLY A 224 -15.88 7.16 -1.40
N ASN A 225 -14.87 8.02 -1.55
CA ASN A 225 -14.32 8.44 -2.84
C ASN A 225 -13.49 7.32 -3.47
N ALA A 226 -12.58 6.71 -2.71
CA ALA A 226 -11.71 5.63 -3.19
C ALA A 226 -12.52 4.52 -3.89
N ARG A 227 -13.55 4.01 -3.21
CA ARG A 227 -14.38 2.93 -3.76
C ARG A 227 -15.21 3.38 -4.97
N ARG A 228 -15.81 4.56 -4.90
CA ARG A 228 -16.64 5.10 -6.00
C ARG A 228 -15.81 5.34 -7.26
N ILE A 229 -14.60 5.87 -7.13
CA ILE A 229 -13.67 6.06 -8.24
C ILE A 229 -13.32 4.72 -8.87
N LEU A 230 -12.94 3.73 -8.06
CA LEU A 230 -12.56 2.41 -8.55
C LEU A 230 -13.73 1.71 -9.26
N GLN A 231 -14.95 1.76 -8.69
CA GLN A 231 -16.14 1.17 -9.31
C GLN A 231 -16.56 1.87 -10.60
N THR A 232 -16.40 3.20 -10.66
CA THR A 232 -16.83 3.98 -11.83
C THR A 232 -15.84 3.89 -12.99
N TYR A 233 -14.55 3.82 -12.67
CA TYR A 233 -13.48 4.05 -13.65
C TYR A 233 -12.50 2.88 -13.81
N GLY A 234 -12.48 1.90 -12.88
CA GLY A 234 -11.51 0.80 -12.89
C GLY A 234 -11.57 -0.11 -14.11
N ASP A 235 -12.72 -0.22 -14.78
CA ASP A 235 -12.85 -0.96 -16.04
C ASP A 235 -12.44 -0.15 -17.28
N ARG A 236 -12.40 1.18 -17.16
CA ARG A 236 -12.11 2.10 -18.27
C ARG A 236 -10.66 2.57 -18.30
N TYR A 237 -10.06 2.74 -17.14
CA TYR A 237 -8.70 3.25 -17.00
C TYR A 237 -7.82 2.26 -16.24
N ARG A 238 -6.51 2.35 -16.42
CA ARG A 238 -5.51 1.56 -15.71
C ARG A 238 -5.30 2.11 -14.30
N ILE A 239 -6.27 1.85 -13.41
CA ILE A 239 -6.30 2.33 -12.03
C ILE A 239 -5.94 1.20 -11.08
N PHE A 240 -5.16 1.53 -10.07
CA PHE A 240 -4.92 0.73 -8.87
C PHE A 240 -5.12 1.60 -7.64
N ASN A 241 -5.92 1.17 -6.68
CA ASN A 241 -6.07 1.81 -5.38
C ASN A 241 -5.41 0.93 -4.31
N ASP A 242 -4.34 1.44 -3.67
CA ASP A 242 -3.56 0.64 -2.73
C ASP A 242 -4.28 0.43 -1.40
N ASP A 243 -5.02 1.41 -0.90
CA ASP A 243 -5.75 1.31 0.39
C ASP A 243 -6.79 0.19 0.39
N MET A 244 -7.38 -0.07 -0.77
CA MET A 244 -8.38 -1.12 -0.95
C MET A 244 -7.78 -2.39 -1.55
N GLN A 245 -7.19 -2.28 -2.75
CA GLN A 245 -6.74 -3.42 -3.52
C GLN A 245 -5.40 -3.94 -3.01
N GLY A 246 -4.46 -3.06 -2.66
CA GLY A 246 -3.17 -3.45 -2.09
C GLY A 246 -3.32 -4.05 -0.70
N THR A 247 -4.04 -3.38 0.20
CA THR A 247 -4.33 -3.88 1.55
C THR A 247 -5.08 -5.21 1.51
N GLY A 248 -6.04 -5.34 0.58
CA GLY A 248 -6.75 -6.61 0.35
C GLY A 248 -5.81 -7.72 -0.08
N ALA A 249 -4.96 -7.45 -1.07
CA ALA A 249 -4.08 -8.46 -1.65
C ALA A 249 -2.96 -8.89 -0.68
N ILE A 250 -2.36 -7.99 0.10
CA ILE A 250 -1.35 -8.39 1.11
C ILE A 250 -1.98 -9.18 2.27
N THR A 251 -3.20 -8.83 2.68
CA THR A 251 -3.93 -9.60 3.69
C THR A 251 -4.32 -10.98 3.14
N LEU A 252 -4.71 -11.06 1.88
CA LEU A 252 -4.94 -12.33 1.20
C LEU A 252 -3.66 -13.17 1.13
N ALA A 253 -2.49 -12.59 0.86
CA ALA A 253 -1.21 -13.29 0.88
C ALA A 253 -0.92 -13.92 2.25
N ALA A 254 -1.09 -13.16 3.33
CA ALA A 254 -0.97 -13.68 4.70
C ALA A 254 -1.98 -14.80 4.98
N THR A 255 -3.22 -14.65 4.49
CA THR A 255 -4.28 -15.67 4.61
C THR A 255 -3.90 -16.94 3.87
N LEU A 256 -3.41 -16.86 2.64
CA LEU A 256 -2.96 -18.02 1.85
C LEU A 256 -1.83 -18.77 2.55
N SER A 257 -0.89 -18.06 3.17
CA SER A 257 0.17 -18.67 3.99
C SER A 257 -0.40 -19.35 5.23
N ALA A 258 -1.33 -18.71 5.93
CA ALA A 258 -1.99 -19.28 7.10
C ALA A 258 -2.82 -20.53 6.78
N ILE A 259 -3.48 -20.56 5.62
CA ILE A 259 -4.24 -21.71 5.13
C ILE A 259 -3.33 -22.92 4.90
N LYS A 260 -2.12 -22.73 4.37
CA LYS A 260 -1.14 -23.83 4.24
C LYS A 260 -0.79 -24.46 5.60
N VAL A 261 -0.76 -23.66 6.68
CA VAL A 261 -0.50 -24.16 8.05
C VAL A 261 -1.75 -24.80 8.67
N SER A 262 -2.93 -24.19 8.48
CA SER A 262 -4.18 -24.71 9.08
C SER A 262 -4.71 -25.94 8.38
N GLY A 263 -4.40 -26.12 7.09
CA GLY A 263 -4.89 -27.22 6.26
C GLY A 263 -6.37 -27.12 5.87
N VAL A 264 -7.06 -26.03 6.23
CA VAL A 264 -8.45 -25.79 5.87
C VAL A 264 -8.51 -25.07 4.52
N PRO A 265 -9.17 -25.61 3.47
CA PRO A 265 -9.26 -24.97 2.17
C PRO A 265 -9.86 -23.56 2.21
N MET A 266 -9.49 -22.70 1.25
CA MET A 266 -10.01 -21.33 1.16
C MET A 266 -11.54 -21.31 1.08
N ARG A 267 -12.15 -22.17 0.28
CA ARG A 267 -13.62 -22.28 0.12
C ARG A 267 -14.37 -22.69 1.38
N GLU A 268 -13.68 -23.19 2.41
CA GLU A 268 -14.25 -23.62 3.69
C GLU A 268 -13.99 -22.62 4.83
N GLN A 269 -13.26 -21.53 4.55
CA GLN A 269 -12.98 -20.51 5.54
C GLN A 269 -14.25 -19.74 5.94
N ARG A 270 -14.31 -19.32 7.19
CA ARG A 270 -15.33 -18.42 7.73
C ARG A 270 -14.65 -17.15 8.20
N LEU A 271 -14.91 -16.04 7.49
CA LEU A 271 -14.29 -14.74 7.74
C LEU A 271 -15.19 -13.87 8.59
N LEU A 272 -14.66 -13.36 9.69
CA LEU A 272 -15.26 -12.30 10.48
C LEU A 272 -14.38 -11.05 10.40
N VAL A 273 -14.91 -9.97 9.84
CA VAL A 273 -14.24 -8.67 9.77
C VAL A 273 -14.78 -7.77 10.89
N PHE A 274 -13.89 -7.24 11.71
CA PHE A 274 -14.18 -6.22 12.71
C PHE A 274 -13.63 -4.87 12.25
N GLY A 275 -14.54 -3.95 11.88
CA GLY A 275 -14.25 -2.70 11.19
C GLY A 275 -14.67 -2.80 9.71
N ALA A 276 -15.98 -2.69 9.45
CA ALA A 276 -16.55 -2.83 8.11
C ALA A 276 -16.45 -1.53 7.28
N GLY A 277 -15.32 -0.85 7.37
CA GLY A 277 -14.94 0.27 6.53
C GLY A 277 -14.50 -0.16 5.12
N THR A 278 -13.97 0.80 4.35
CA THR A 278 -13.54 0.56 2.97
C THR A 278 -12.45 -0.52 2.88
N ALA A 279 -11.44 -0.46 3.74
CA ALA A 279 -10.36 -1.44 3.77
C ALA A 279 -10.89 -2.84 4.19
N GLY A 280 -11.64 -2.93 5.29
CA GLY A 280 -12.16 -4.21 5.78
C GLY A 280 -13.06 -4.92 4.78
N VAL A 281 -13.95 -4.18 4.10
CA VAL A 281 -14.78 -4.76 3.05
C VAL A 281 -13.99 -5.05 1.78
N GLY A 282 -12.98 -4.22 1.44
CA GLY A 282 -12.08 -4.51 0.33
C GLY A 282 -11.32 -5.83 0.50
N ILE A 283 -10.88 -6.14 1.73
CA ILE A 283 -10.28 -7.44 2.06
C ILE A 283 -11.32 -8.57 1.96
N ALA A 284 -12.54 -8.33 2.46
CA ALA A 284 -13.64 -9.32 2.36
C ALA A 284 -13.96 -9.65 0.90
N ASP A 285 -14.00 -8.64 0.01
CA ASP A 285 -14.22 -8.83 -1.43
C ASP A 285 -13.13 -9.74 -2.04
N GLN A 286 -11.85 -9.52 -1.72
CA GLN A 286 -10.77 -10.34 -2.27
C GLN A 286 -10.75 -11.78 -1.71
N ILE A 287 -11.05 -11.96 -0.42
CA ILE A 287 -11.19 -13.30 0.16
C ILE A 287 -12.41 -14.01 -0.44
N HIS A 288 -13.53 -13.30 -0.65
CA HIS A 288 -14.68 -13.81 -1.36
C HIS A 288 -14.30 -14.33 -2.77
N ASP A 289 -13.60 -13.53 -3.53
CA ASP A 289 -13.16 -13.90 -4.89
C ASP A 289 -12.20 -15.09 -4.87
N ALA A 290 -11.32 -15.17 -3.87
CA ALA A 290 -10.43 -16.30 -3.66
C ALA A 290 -11.21 -17.58 -3.30
N MET A 291 -12.26 -17.48 -2.46
CA MET A 291 -13.17 -18.60 -2.15
C MET A 291 -13.88 -19.13 -3.42
N VAL A 292 -14.37 -18.20 -4.26
CA VAL A 292 -15.05 -18.56 -5.52
C VAL A 292 -14.08 -19.25 -6.48
N ARG A 293 -12.85 -18.75 -6.60
CA ARG A 293 -11.81 -19.38 -7.43
C ARG A 293 -11.39 -20.77 -6.89
N ASP A 294 -11.45 -20.99 -5.58
CA ASP A 294 -11.21 -22.30 -4.94
C ASP A 294 -12.44 -23.23 -5.03
N GLY A 295 -13.51 -22.84 -5.72
CA GLY A 295 -14.66 -23.68 -6.08
C GLY A 295 -15.93 -23.46 -5.25
N ALA A 296 -16.01 -22.43 -4.40
CA ALA A 296 -17.26 -22.04 -3.78
C ALA A 296 -18.20 -21.35 -4.78
N SER A 297 -19.53 -21.45 -4.62
CA SER A 297 -20.43 -20.55 -5.33
C SER A 297 -20.35 -19.12 -4.73
N THR A 298 -20.76 -18.12 -5.50
CA THR A 298 -20.81 -16.73 -5.03
C THR A 298 -21.66 -16.58 -3.75
N GLU A 299 -22.82 -17.26 -3.70
CA GLU A 299 -23.70 -17.23 -2.53
C GLU A 299 -23.06 -17.94 -1.34
N GLN A 300 -22.41 -19.09 -1.57
CA GLN A 300 -21.70 -19.83 -0.54
C GLN A 300 -20.59 -18.96 0.06
N ALA A 301 -19.74 -18.36 -0.78
CA ALA A 301 -18.66 -17.49 -0.32
C ALA A 301 -19.21 -16.30 0.50
N ARG A 302 -20.27 -15.62 0.02
CA ARG A 302 -20.93 -14.55 0.78
C ARG A 302 -21.47 -15.01 2.13
N SER A 303 -22.08 -16.19 2.16
CA SER A 303 -22.64 -16.75 3.39
C SER A 303 -21.59 -17.10 4.46
N GLN A 304 -20.31 -17.13 4.09
CA GLN A 304 -19.18 -17.40 4.96
C GLN A 304 -18.45 -16.14 5.43
N ILE A 305 -19.00 -14.94 5.17
CA ILE A 305 -18.42 -13.66 5.56
C ILE A 305 -19.40 -12.89 6.45
N TRP A 306 -18.91 -12.41 7.58
CA TRP A 306 -19.62 -11.58 8.56
C TRP A 306 -18.89 -10.29 8.78
N LEU A 307 -19.61 -9.18 8.83
CA LEU A 307 -19.08 -7.85 9.06
C LEU A 307 -19.62 -7.31 10.39
N VAL A 308 -18.72 -6.90 11.28
CA VAL A 308 -19.04 -6.23 12.55
C VAL A 308 -18.45 -4.83 12.52
N ASP A 309 -19.27 -3.84 12.85
CA ASP A 309 -18.85 -2.44 12.93
C ASP A 309 -19.33 -1.82 14.26
N LYS A 310 -19.27 -0.49 14.41
CA LYS A 310 -19.67 0.25 15.61
C LYS A 310 -21.09 -0.11 16.11
N GLN A 311 -22.01 -0.40 15.20
CA GLN A 311 -23.39 -0.83 15.49
C GLN A 311 -23.52 -2.34 15.78
N GLY A 312 -22.44 -3.10 15.82
CA GLY A 312 -22.43 -4.54 15.95
C GLY A 312 -22.43 -5.27 14.60
N LEU A 313 -22.89 -6.53 14.58
CA LEU A 313 -23.04 -7.31 13.34
C LEU A 313 -23.95 -6.57 12.36
N LEU A 314 -23.50 -6.41 11.13
CA LEU A 314 -24.29 -5.74 10.09
C LEU A 314 -25.41 -6.68 9.59
N THR A 315 -26.65 -6.21 9.72
CA THR A 315 -27.86 -6.95 9.35
C THR A 315 -28.68 -6.21 8.31
N SER A 316 -29.45 -6.95 7.51
CA SER A 316 -30.18 -6.44 6.35
C SER A 316 -31.33 -5.49 6.68
N ASP A 317 -31.76 -5.41 7.93
CA ASP A 317 -32.77 -4.48 8.44
C ASP A 317 -32.21 -3.10 8.85
N MET A 318 -30.88 -2.93 8.85
CA MET A 318 -30.22 -1.65 9.16
C MET A 318 -30.42 -0.66 8.02
N SER A 319 -30.94 0.53 8.32
CA SER A 319 -31.22 1.58 7.31
C SER A 319 -29.98 2.39 6.89
N ASN A 320 -28.87 2.27 7.63
CA ASN A 320 -27.64 3.05 7.44
C ASN A 320 -26.48 2.25 6.90
N LEU A 321 -26.73 1.10 6.29
CA LEU A 321 -25.69 0.32 5.60
C LEU A 321 -25.19 1.08 4.39
N ARG A 322 -23.88 1.10 4.22
CA ARG A 322 -23.25 1.56 2.99
C ARG A 322 -23.48 0.51 1.88
N ASP A 323 -23.57 0.95 0.62
CA ASP A 323 -23.85 0.07 -0.52
C ASP A 323 -22.92 -1.15 -0.57
N PHE A 324 -21.64 -0.95 -0.26
CA PHE A 324 -20.64 -2.02 -0.27
C PHE A 324 -20.74 -2.99 0.90
N GLN A 325 -21.45 -2.65 1.97
CA GLN A 325 -21.72 -3.54 3.12
C GLN A 325 -22.92 -4.45 2.87
N GLN A 326 -23.88 -3.98 2.05
CA GLN A 326 -25.14 -4.68 1.79
C GLN A 326 -24.97 -6.14 1.30
N PRO A 327 -24.00 -6.46 0.42
CA PRO A 327 -23.82 -7.85 -0.04
C PRO A 327 -23.48 -8.84 1.07
N TYR A 328 -22.97 -8.38 2.19
CA TYR A 328 -22.55 -9.19 3.35
C TYR A 328 -23.47 -9.02 4.56
N ALA A 329 -24.52 -8.20 4.46
CA ALA A 329 -25.47 -8.01 5.55
C ALA A 329 -26.22 -9.31 5.86
N ARG A 330 -26.32 -9.63 7.15
CA ARG A 330 -26.87 -10.92 7.63
C ARG A 330 -28.35 -10.80 7.97
N ASP A 331 -29.03 -11.95 8.04
CA ASP A 331 -30.38 -11.99 8.55
C ASP A 331 -30.38 -11.57 10.04
N PRO A 332 -31.22 -10.60 10.45
CA PRO A 332 -31.33 -10.16 11.86
C PRO A 332 -31.62 -11.30 12.85
N ALA A 333 -32.30 -12.36 12.41
CA ALA A 333 -32.60 -13.53 13.22
C ALA A 333 -31.37 -14.41 13.53
N GLU A 334 -30.29 -14.29 12.80
CA GLU A 334 -29.12 -15.18 12.89
C GLU A 334 -28.48 -15.18 14.29
N LEU A 335 -28.31 -14.02 14.90
CA LEU A 335 -27.73 -13.87 16.24
C LEU A 335 -28.75 -13.56 17.33
N ARG A 336 -30.04 -13.50 17.04
CA ARG A 336 -31.11 -13.25 18.02
C ARG A 336 -30.85 -12.01 18.89
N GLY A 337 -30.43 -10.91 18.28
CA GLY A 337 -30.10 -9.62 18.92
C GLY A 337 -28.75 -9.56 19.63
N ARG A 338 -27.94 -10.61 19.59
CA ARG A 338 -26.57 -10.62 20.13
C ARG A 338 -25.59 -10.28 19.01
N THR A 339 -25.23 -9.01 18.91
CA THR A 339 -24.48 -8.46 17.76
C THR A 339 -23.05 -8.02 18.09
N THR A 340 -22.59 -8.20 19.35
CA THR A 340 -21.22 -7.84 19.73
C THR A 340 -20.19 -8.73 19.01
N LEU A 341 -18.95 -8.27 18.94
CA LEU A 341 -17.84 -9.05 18.38
C LEU A 341 -17.74 -10.44 19.05
N LEU A 342 -17.74 -10.48 20.38
CA LEU A 342 -17.62 -11.72 21.14
C LEU A 342 -18.81 -12.69 20.91
N ASP A 343 -20.04 -12.16 20.89
CA ASP A 343 -21.23 -12.96 20.61
C ASP A 343 -21.18 -13.55 19.20
N THR A 344 -20.73 -12.75 18.22
CA THR A 344 -20.57 -13.18 16.84
C THR A 344 -19.50 -14.28 16.73
N VAL A 345 -18.33 -14.10 17.35
CA VAL A 345 -17.26 -15.12 17.38
C VAL A 345 -17.76 -16.43 17.98
N ARG A 346 -18.44 -16.39 19.12
CA ARG A 346 -18.99 -17.61 19.79
C ARG A 346 -20.02 -18.34 18.94
N ARG A 347 -20.83 -17.60 18.21
CA ARG A 347 -21.91 -18.18 17.39
C ARG A 347 -21.41 -18.72 16.07
N VAL A 348 -20.63 -17.91 15.36
CA VAL A 348 -20.16 -18.17 14.00
C VAL A 348 -18.97 -19.14 14.00
N LYS A 349 -18.14 -19.09 15.05
CA LYS A 349 -16.86 -19.82 15.13
C LYS A 349 -16.00 -19.56 13.88
N PRO A 350 -15.66 -18.28 13.60
CA PRO A 350 -14.93 -17.95 12.40
C PRO A 350 -13.54 -18.62 12.41
N THR A 351 -13.03 -18.97 11.24
CA THR A 351 -11.67 -19.47 11.07
C THR A 351 -10.66 -18.33 10.91
N ILE A 352 -11.16 -17.19 10.41
CA ILE A 352 -10.38 -15.96 10.22
C ILE A 352 -11.08 -14.82 10.95
N LEU A 353 -10.37 -14.14 11.84
CA LEU A 353 -10.76 -12.88 12.47
C LEU A 353 -9.82 -11.78 11.99
N LEU A 354 -10.39 -10.78 11.30
CA LEU A 354 -9.68 -9.65 10.74
C LEU A 354 -10.07 -8.37 11.46
N GLY A 355 -9.08 -7.59 11.94
CA GLY A 355 -9.27 -6.29 12.57
C GLY A 355 -8.82 -5.16 11.66
N THR A 356 -9.75 -4.28 11.30
CA THR A 356 -9.56 -3.04 10.55
C THR A 356 -10.36 -1.89 11.19
N SER A 357 -10.57 -2.00 12.49
CA SER A 357 -11.52 -1.15 13.23
C SER A 357 -10.91 0.11 13.82
N THR A 358 -9.57 0.20 13.87
CA THR A 358 -8.83 1.21 14.63
C THR A 358 -9.20 1.28 16.13
N SER A 359 -9.86 0.24 16.64
CA SER A 359 -10.30 0.16 18.05
C SER A 359 -9.28 -0.61 18.86
N HIS A 360 -8.39 0.13 19.53
CA HIS A 360 -7.30 -0.46 20.33
C HIS A 360 -7.79 -1.48 21.35
N GLY A 361 -7.17 -2.66 21.36
CA GLY A 361 -7.48 -3.72 22.32
C GLY A 361 -8.84 -4.41 22.15
N ALA A 362 -9.52 -4.20 21.02
CA ALA A 362 -10.85 -4.79 20.78
C ALA A 362 -10.84 -6.32 20.70
N PHE A 363 -9.72 -6.93 20.30
CA PHE A 363 -9.55 -8.39 20.37
C PHE A 363 -9.10 -8.76 21.76
N THR A 364 -10.06 -8.74 22.69
CA THR A 364 -9.83 -9.08 24.08
C THR A 364 -9.44 -10.55 24.26
N ARG A 365 -8.95 -10.89 25.45
CA ARG A 365 -8.67 -12.28 25.82
C ARG A 365 -9.83 -13.20 25.55
N ASP A 366 -11.06 -12.79 25.94
CA ASP A 366 -12.26 -13.60 25.74
C ASP A 366 -12.55 -13.89 24.24
N VAL A 367 -12.28 -12.91 23.37
CA VAL A 367 -12.43 -13.04 21.92
C VAL A 367 -11.43 -14.06 21.37
N VAL A 368 -10.15 -13.94 21.75
CA VAL A 368 -9.07 -14.84 21.28
C VAL A 368 -9.27 -16.26 21.82
N GLU A 369 -9.65 -16.40 23.09
CA GLU A 369 -9.96 -17.72 23.69
C GLU A 369 -11.19 -18.36 23.03
N ALA A 370 -12.24 -17.58 22.70
CA ALA A 370 -13.41 -18.08 21.97
C ALA A 370 -13.06 -18.53 20.55
N MET A 371 -12.19 -17.81 19.84
CA MET A 371 -11.65 -18.26 18.55
C MET A 371 -10.93 -19.60 18.67
N SER A 372 -10.02 -19.72 19.64
CA SER A 372 -9.19 -20.91 19.87
C SER A 372 -9.97 -22.13 20.39
N ALA A 373 -11.14 -21.90 21.00
CA ALA A 373 -12.06 -22.97 21.40
C ALA A 373 -12.88 -23.51 20.21
N GLY A 374 -13.14 -22.66 19.22
CA GLY A 374 -13.94 -23.02 18.04
C GLY A 374 -13.15 -23.57 16.87
N VAL A 375 -11.83 -23.31 16.81
CA VAL A 375 -10.96 -23.63 15.68
C VAL A 375 -9.58 -24.04 16.20
N ASP A 376 -9.01 -25.10 15.64
CA ASP A 376 -7.71 -25.62 16.11
C ASP A 376 -6.55 -24.66 15.82
N ARG A 377 -6.49 -24.09 14.60
CA ARG A 377 -5.49 -23.10 14.18
C ARG A 377 -6.21 -21.82 13.71
N PRO A 378 -6.68 -20.96 14.66
CA PRO A 378 -7.39 -19.75 14.31
C PRO A 378 -6.44 -18.75 13.65
N ILE A 379 -6.89 -18.11 12.57
CA ILE A 379 -6.19 -17.02 11.88
C ILE A 379 -6.70 -15.72 12.50
N ILE A 380 -5.81 -14.94 13.14
CA ILE A 380 -6.17 -13.69 13.82
C ILE A 380 -5.24 -12.58 13.35
N PHE A 381 -5.80 -11.65 12.58
CA PHE A 381 -5.07 -10.56 11.94
C PHE A 381 -5.53 -9.19 12.47
N PRO A 382 -4.94 -8.66 13.55
CA PRO A 382 -5.14 -7.29 13.98
C PRO A 382 -4.26 -6.38 13.12
N ILE A 383 -4.81 -5.83 12.03
CA ILE A 383 -4.02 -5.10 11.03
C ILE A 383 -4.16 -3.58 11.08
N SER A 384 -4.96 -3.04 12.01
CA SER A 384 -5.01 -1.59 12.21
C SER A 384 -3.65 -1.03 12.64
N ASN A 385 -3.28 0.10 12.08
CA ASN A 385 -2.10 0.90 12.45
C ASN A 385 -2.50 2.34 12.83
N PRO A 386 -1.68 3.08 13.56
CA PRO A 386 -0.44 2.68 14.24
C PRO A 386 -0.68 1.80 15.48
N THR A 387 0.37 1.53 16.25
CA THR A 387 0.30 0.71 17.49
C THR A 387 -0.78 1.14 18.48
N SER A 388 -1.07 2.44 18.57
CA SER A 388 -2.16 2.97 19.43
C SER A 388 -3.56 2.59 18.93
N ARG A 389 -3.70 2.00 17.75
CA ARG A 389 -4.97 1.62 17.13
C ARG A 389 -5.13 0.14 16.85
N ILE A 390 -4.09 -0.68 17.09
CA ILE A 390 -4.13 -2.13 16.84
C ILE A 390 -5.17 -2.82 17.73
N GLU A 391 -5.91 -3.77 17.20
CA GLU A 391 -6.95 -4.50 17.93
C GLU A 391 -6.41 -5.42 19.02
N ALA A 392 -5.21 -5.98 18.85
CA ALA A 392 -4.47 -6.70 19.90
C ALA A 392 -2.98 -6.78 19.55
N MET A 393 -2.13 -6.79 20.57
CA MET A 393 -0.71 -7.07 20.37
C MET A 393 -0.47 -8.55 20.07
N PRO A 394 0.45 -8.90 19.17
CA PRO A 394 0.73 -10.30 18.84
C PRO A 394 1.12 -11.16 20.04
N ALA A 395 1.85 -10.60 21.00
CA ALA A 395 2.24 -11.31 22.22
C ALA A 395 1.01 -11.77 23.02
N ASP A 396 -0.02 -10.94 23.08
CA ASP A 396 -1.28 -11.27 23.75
C ASP A 396 -2.03 -12.35 22.98
N VAL A 397 -2.16 -12.18 21.65
CA VAL A 397 -2.85 -13.16 20.78
C VAL A 397 -2.19 -14.53 20.88
N ILE A 398 -0.87 -14.63 20.79
CA ILE A 398 -0.10 -15.88 20.93
C ILE A 398 -0.32 -16.48 22.32
N THR A 399 -0.23 -15.68 23.39
CA THR A 399 -0.39 -16.14 24.76
C THR A 399 -1.81 -16.65 25.03
N TRP A 400 -2.82 -15.87 24.69
CA TRP A 400 -4.23 -16.21 24.94
C TRP A 400 -4.72 -17.39 24.08
N SER A 401 -4.17 -17.55 22.88
CA SER A 401 -4.43 -18.71 22.01
C SER A 401 -3.59 -19.95 22.38
N ARG A 402 -2.71 -19.85 23.38
CA ARG A 402 -1.75 -20.91 23.76
C ARG A 402 -0.88 -21.36 22.60
N GLY A 403 -0.40 -20.42 21.78
CA GLY A 403 0.42 -20.66 20.61
C GLY A 403 -0.31 -21.23 19.40
N LYS A 404 -1.63 -21.31 19.42
CA LYS A 404 -2.41 -21.87 18.30
C LYS A 404 -2.65 -20.88 17.17
N ALA A 405 -2.78 -19.59 17.50
CA ALA A 405 -3.13 -18.57 16.51
C ALA A 405 -2.04 -18.39 15.45
N LEU A 406 -2.49 -18.18 14.21
CA LEU A 406 -1.70 -17.74 13.08
C LEU A 406 -1.88 -16.23 12.97
N VAL A 407 -0.79 -15.45 13.11
CA VAL A 407 -0.87 -14.01 13.33
C VAL A 407 -0.07 -13.26 12.27
N ALA A 408 -0.69 -12.24 11.67
CA ALA A 408 -0.03 -11.18 10.94
C ALA A 408 -0.61 -9.84 11.41
N VAL A 409 0.16 -8.75 11.32
CA VAL A 409 -0.22 -7.43 11.85
C VAL A 409 0.11 -6.32 10.84
N GLY A 410 -0.50 -5.14 11.01
CA GLY A 410 -0.21 -3.97 10.18
C GLY A 410 1.03 -3.18 10.61
N ILE A 411 1.55 -3.41 11.82
CA ILE A 411 2.67 -2.68 12.42
C ILE A 411 3.93 -3.53 12.48
N PRO A 412 5.14 -2.95 12.47
CA PRO A 412 6.37 -3.68 12.74
C PRO A 412 6.42 -4.11 14.22
N VAL A 413 6.72 -5.38 14.47
CA VAL A 413 6.86 -5.93 15.83
C VAL A 413 8.02 -6.90 15.91
N ALA A 414 8.63 -6.98 17.11
CA ALA A 414 9.66 -7.96 17.38
C ALA A 414 9.07 -9.39 17.45
N PRO A 415 9.86 -10.44 17.21
CA PRO A 415 9.44 -11.81 17.40
C PRO A 415 8.92 -12.06 18.82
N VAL A 416 7.89 -12.90 18.95
CA VAL A 416 7.26 -13.25 20.23
C VAL A 416 7.78 -14.62 20.69
N ALA A 417 8.42 -14.67 21.87
CA ALA A 417 8.81 -15.93 22.49
C ALA A 417 7.68 -16.50 23.34
N TYR A 418 7.25 -17.73 23.06
CA TYR A 418 6.21 -18.42 23.84
C TYR A 418 6.47 -19.94 23.86
N GLN A 419 6.56 -20.52 25.06
CA GLN A 419 6.76 -21.97 25.30
C GLN A 419 7.91 -22.60 24.48
N GLY A 420 9.04 -21.91 24.38
CA GLY A 420 10.23 -22.38 23.65
C GLY A 420 10.17 -22.19 22.12
N VAL A 421 9.12 -21.62 21.59
CA VAL A 421 8.99 -21.26 20.18
C VAL A 421 9.15 -19.74 20.03
N SER A 422 9.94 -19.32 19.03
CA SER A 422 10.04 -17.92 18.60
C SER A 422 9.11 -17.69 17.41
N TYR A 423 8.01 -16.97 17.65
CA TYR A 423 7.04 -16.63 16.61
C TYR A 423 7.51 -15.40 15.86
N GLN A 424 7.84 -15.57 14.58
CA GLN A 424 8.12 -14.47 13.66
C GLN A 424 6.79 -13.86 13.22
N ILE A 425 6.57 -12.60 13.52
CA ILE A 425 5.30 -11.93 13.19
C ILE A 425 5.47 -11.17 11.88
N GLY A 426 4.77 -11.61 10.85
CA GLY A 426 4.76 -10.95 9.57
C GLY A 426 4.00 -9.62 9.63
N GLN A 427 4.59 -8.55 9.09
CA GLN A 427 3.89 -7.30 8.86
C GLN A 427 3.20 -7.36 7.50
N ALA A 428 1.87 -7.26 7.48
CA ALA A 428 1.09 -7.11 6.25
C ALA A 428 1.27 -5.68 5.70
N ASN A 429 2.47 -5.39 5.21
CA ASN A 429 2.84 -4.11 4.63
C ASN A 429 2.63 -4.14 3.12
N ASN A 430 1.87 -3.18 2.58
CA ASN A 430 1.58 -3.09 1.16
C ASN A 430 2.85 -3.01 0.29
N ALA A 431 3.97 -2.51 0.84
CA ALA A 431 5.28 -2.46 0.16
C ALA A 431 5.79 -3.85 -0.28
N LEU A 432 5.32 -4.94 0.32
CA LEU A 432 5.62 -6.30 -0.11
C LEU A 432 4.92 -6.68 -1.43
N LEU A 433 3.90 -5.94 -1.84
CA LEU A 433 3.02 -6.33 -2.95
C LEU A 433 2.95 -5.29 -4.06
N TYR A 434 2.61 -4.02 -3.76
CA TYR A 434 2.30 -3.04 -4.80
C TYR A 434 3.47 -2.76 -5.77
N PRO A 435 4.77 -2.78 -5.34
CA PRO A 435 5.86 -2.52 -6.29
C PRO A 435 5.91 -3.58 -7.39
N GLY A 436 5.79 -4.85 -7.01
CA GLY A 436 5.77 -5.97 -7.96
C GLY A 436 4.50 -5.98 -8.83
N LEU A 437 3.34 -5.68 -8.24
CA LEU A 437 2.07 -5.53 -8.98
C LEU A 437 2.19 -4.43 -10.04
N GLY A 438 2.70 -3.26 -9.66
CA GLY A 438 2.89 -2.13 -10.57
C GLY A 438 3.87 -2.44 -11.70
N LEU A 439 5.04 -3.00 -11.37
CA LEU A 439 6.02 -3.42 -12.38
C LEU A 439 5.42 -4.44 -13.35
N GLY A 440 4.74 -5.46 -12.86
CA GLY A 440 4.10 -6.47 -13.69
C GLY A 440 3.00 -5.89 -14.60
N THR A 441 2.21 -4.95 -14.07
CA THR A 441 1.18 -4.23 -14.84
C THR A 441 1.79 -3.42 -15.97
N ILE A 442 2.91 -2.73 -15.71
CA ILE A 442 3.66 -1.93 -16.70
C ILE A 442 4.28 -2.83 -17.75
N VAL A 443 4.98 -3.90 -17.35
CA VAL A 443 5.64 -4.83 -18.28
C VAL A 443 4.63 -5.54 -19.19
N ALA A 444 3.50 -5.98 -18.65
CA ALA A 444 2.41 -6.56 -19.44
C ALA A 444 1.73 -5.55 -20.37
N GLY A 445 1.94 -4.24 -20.15
CA GLY A 445 1.15 -3.21 -20.79
C GLY A 445 -0.36 -3.39 -20.50
N ALA A 446 -0.70 -3.92 -19.31
CA ALA A 446 -2.08 -4.30 -19.01
C ALA A 446 -3.03 -3.12 -19.14
N SER A 447 -4.17 -3.29 -19.79
CA SER A 447 -5.15 -2.22 -20.01
C SER A 447 -5.90 -1.81 -18.75
N LYS A 448 -5.98 -2.71 -17.76
CA LYS A 448 -6.52 -2.47 -16.41
C LYS A 448 -5.90 -3.45 -15.41
N VAL A 449 -6.04 -3.16 -14.11
CA VAL A 449 -5.70 -4.11 -13.04
C VAL A 449 -6.93 -4.99 -12.76
N THR A 450 -6.74 -6.30 -12.80
CA THR A 450 -7.81 -7.29 -12.63
C THR A 450 -7.75 -7.98 -11.27
N PRO A 451 -8.87 -8.55 -10.79
CA PRO A 451 -8.85 -9.44 -9.62
C PRO A 451 -7.88 -10.63 -9.79
N GLY A 452 -7.68 -11.12 -11.03
CA GLY A 452 -6.70 -12.16 -11.32
C GLY A 452 -5.27 -11.73 -11.08
N MET A 453 -4.91 -10.53 -11.47
CA MET A 453 -3.58 -9.95 -11.22
C MET A 453 -3.33 -9.73 -9.72
N LEU A 454 -4.34 -9.26 -8.97
CA LEU A 454 -4.25 -9.08 -7.52
C LEU A 454 -4.04 -10.43 -6.79
N LEU A 455 -4.80 -11.45 -7.17
CA LEU A 455 -4.65 -12.80 -6.61
C LEU A 455 -3.27 -13.38 -6.95
N ALA A 456 -2.81 -13.27 -8.19
CA ALA A 456 -1.49 -13.75 -8.59
C ALA A 456 -0.36 -13.05 -7.82
N ALA A 457 -0.50 -11.74 -7.56
CA ALA A 457 0.43 -11.01 -6.70
C ALA A 457 0.41 -11.54 -5.26
N ALA A 458 -0.76 -11.78 -4.69
CA ALA A 458 -0.91 -12.34 -3.34
C ALA A 458 -0.32 -13.76 -3.24
N GLU A 459 -0.59 -14.61 -4.23
CA GLU A 459 -0.03 -15.98 -4.32
C GLU A 459 1.50 -15.97 -4.46
N ALA A 460 2.05 -15.04 -5.25
CA ALA A 460 3.48 -14.89 -5.43
C ALA A 460 4.17 -14.45 -4.12
N VAL A 461 3.57 -13.52 -3.37
CA VAL A 461 4.08 -13.12 -2.05
C VAL A 461 4.00 -14.27 -1.06
N ALA A 462 2.86 -14.96 -0.96
CA ALA A 462 2.67 -16.12 -0.08
C ALA A 462 3.57 -17.31 -0.47
N GLY A 463 3.95 -17.43 -1.73
CA GLY A 463 4.84 -18.46 -2.24
C GLY A 463 6.30 -18.31 -1.80
N GLN A 464 6.68 -17.13 -1.31
CA GLN A 464 8.05 -16.83 -0.85
C GLN A 464 8.28 -17.16 0.63
N VAL A 465 7.25 -17.59 1.33
CA VAL A 465 7.33 -17.90 2.77
C VAL A 465 7.34 -19.41 2.97
N ASP A 466 8.35 -19.90 3.69
CA ASP A 466 8.33 -21.26 4.23
C ASP A 466 7.60 -21.28 5.57
N VAL A 467 6.39 -21.77 5.56
CA VAL A 467 5.54 -21.89 6.74
C VAL A 467 5.66 -23.24 7.46
N GLY A 468 6.61 -24.10 7.07
CA GLY A 468 6.79 -25.45 7.63
C GLY A 468 7.33 -25.46 9.06
N ALA A 469 8.01 -24.40 9.50
CA ALA A 469 8.54 -24.28 10.85
C ALA A 469 7.50 -23.71 11.82
N ALA A 470 7.50 -24.21 13.06
CA ALA A 470 6.67 -23.65 14.11
C ALA A 470 7.06 -22.17 14.38
N GLY A 471 6.06 -21.30 14.39
CA GLY A 471 6.30 -19.86 14.58
C GLY A 471 6.80 -19.12 13.34
N ALA A 472 6.76 -19.71 12.15
CA ALA A 472 7.11 -19.04 10.91
C ALA A 472 6.21 -17.82 10.64
N ALA A 473 6.78 -16.78 10.04
CA ALA A 473 6.00 -15.62 9.56
C ALA A 473 5.05 -16.02 8.43
N LEU A 474 3.97 -15.26 8.24
CA LEU A 474 2.97 -15.52 7.19
C LEU A 474 3.17 -14.68 5.93
N VAL A 475 4.05 -13.69 5.97
CA VAL A 475 4.50 -12.90 4.83
C VAL A 475 6.02 -12.76 4.87
N PRO A 476 6.69 -12.55 3.74
CA PRO A 476 8.15 -12.41 3.71
C PRO A 476 8.59 -11.14 4.46
N PRO A 477 9.83 -11.10 4.96
CA PRO A 477 10.41 -9.88 5.50
C PRO A 477 10.71 -8.87 4.37
N VAL A 478 10.82 -7.60 4.74
CA VAL A 478 11.10 -6.50 3.79
C VAL A 478 12.56 -6.47 3.31
N ASP A 479 13.43 -7.32 3.85
CA ASP A 479 14.88 -7.29 3.56
C ASP A 479 15.22 -7.60 2.08
N ASN A 480 14.35 -8.30 1.38
CA ASN A 480 14.59 -8.73 -0.01
C ASN A 480 13.51 -8.25 -0.98
N LEU A 481 13.01 -7.02 -0.77
CA LEU A 481 11.90 -6.46 -1.56
C LEU A 481 12.16 -6.47 -3.06
N ARG A 482 13.40 -6.28 -3.51
CA ARG A 482 13.72 -6.21 -4.93
C ARG A 482 13.51 -7.55 -5.63
N ALA A 483 13.98 -8.63 -5.06
CA ALA A 483 13.76 -9.99 -5.60
C ALA A 483 12.28 -10.41 -5.45
N SER A 484 11.66 -10.06 -4.32
CA SER A 484 10.24 -10.29 -4.08
C SER A 484 9.36 -9.58 -5.12
N SER A 485 9.64 -8.30 -5.39
CA SER A 485 8.91 -7.53 -6.40
C SER A 485 9.07 -8.09 -7.81
N ALA A 486 10.28 -8.55 -8.18
CA ALA A 486 10.51 -9.18 -9.47
C ALA A 486 9.70 -10.49 -9.63
N THR A 487 9.67 -11.33 -8.58
CA THR A 487 8.89 -12.58 -8.57
C THR A 487 7.39 -12.27 -8.68
N THR A 488 6.90 -11.29 -7.94
CA THR A 488 5.50 -10.85 -8.00
C THR A 488 5.16 -10.28 -9.38
N ALA A 489 6.04 -9.47 -9.98
CA ALA A 489 5.82 -8.90 -11.30
C ALA A 489 5.67 -9.98 -12.38
N VAL A 490 6.50 -11.03 -12.35
CA VAL A 490 6.39 -12.18 -13.27
C VAL A 490 5.02 -12.85 -13.17
N ALA A 491 4.53 -13.11 -11.95
CA ALA A 491 3.21 -13.69 -11.72
C ALA A 491 2.08 -12.78 -12.25
N VAL A 492 2.19 -11.47 -12.02
CA VAL A 492 1.22 -10.48 -12.50
C VAL A 492 1.19 -10.41 -14.03
N VAL A 493 2.34 -10.47 -14.72
CA VAL A 493 2.39 -10.52 -16.19
C VAL A 493 1.64 -11.74 -16.71
N HIS A 494 1.89 -12.92 -16.13
CA HIS A 494 1.18 -14.14 -16.55
C HIS A 494 -0.33 -14.04 -16.30
N ALA A 495 -0.75 -13.47 -15.17
CA ALA A 495 -2.16 -13.24 -14.88
C ALA A 495 -2.80 -12.25 -15.86
N ALA A 496 -2.12 -11.15 -16.19
CA ALA A 496 -2.62 -10.18 -17.16
C ALA A 496 -2.82 -10.81 -18.56
N VAL A 497 -1.94 -11.73 -18.96
CA VAL A 497 -2.11 -12.50 -20.21
C VAL A 497 -3.31 -13.44 -20.11
N ALA A 498 -3.44 -14.16 -19.00
CA ALA A 498 -4.55 -15.10 -18.79
C ALA A 498 -5.91 -14.40 -18.74
N ASP A 499 -5.97 -13.22 -18.14
CA ASP A 499 -7.18 -12.39 -18.04
C ASP A 499 -7.48 -11.61 -19.35
N GLY A 500 -6.61 -11.72 -20.36
CA GLY A 500 -6.79 -11.09 -21.67
C GLY A 500 -6.62 -9.57 -21.68
N VAL A 501 -5.95 -9.00 -20.66
CA VAL A 501 -5.73 -7.55 -20.52
C VAL A 501 -4.32 -7.11 -20.89
N ALA A 502 -3.37 -8.03 -21.10
CA ALA A 502 -2.02 -7.73 -21.54
C ALA A 502 -2.03 -7.26 -23.00
N THR A 503 -1.35 -6.14 -23.28
CA THR A 503 -1.19 -5.62 -24.65
C THR A 503 0.20 -5.93 -25.21
N VAL A 504 1.15 -6.31 -24.36
CA VAL A 504 2.51 -6.69 -24.75
C VAL A 504 2.69 -8.19 -24.53
N LYS A 505 3.29 -8.88 -25.50
CA LYS A 505 3.64 -10.30 -25.39
C LYS A 505 5.15 -10.44 -25.23
N HIS A 506 5.58 -11.24 -24.27
CA HIS A 506 6.98 -11.53 -24.01
C HIS A 506 7.25 -13.01 -24.22
N GLU A 507 8.32 -13.36 -24.95
CA GLU A 507 8.78 -14.73 -25.08
C GLU A 507 9.38 -15.26 -23.78
N ASN A 508 10.08 -14.37 -23.04
CA ASN A 508 10.65 -14.65 -21.73
C ASN A 508 10.22 -13.55 -20.75
N VAL A 509 9.19 -13.83 -19.95
CA VAL A 509 8.63 -12.88 -18.98
C VAL A 509 9.64 -12.52 -17.88
N VAL A 510 10.44 -13.49 -17.42
CA VAL A 510 11.46 -13.24 -16.39
C VAL A 510 12.49 -12.22 -16.89
N GLN A 511 13.00 -12.43 -18.11
CA GLN A 511 13.95 -11.50 -18.71
C GLN A 511 13.32 -10.12 -18.93
N ALA A 512 12.09 -10.06 -19.43
CA ALA A 512 11.38 -8.79 -19.64
C ALA A 512 11.19 -7.98 -18.34
N VAL A 513 10.89 -8.65 -17.25
CA VAL A 513 10.81 -8.01 -15.93
C VAL A 513 12.18 -7.49 -15.49
N GLN A 514 13.23 -8.30 -15.62
CA GLN A 514 14.58 -7.90 -15.26
C GLN A 514 15.09 -6.70 -16.08
N ASP A 515 14.83 -6.70 -17.39
CA ASP A 515 15.22 -5.61 -18.30
C ASP A 515 14.47 -4.29 -17.99
N ALA A 516 13.23 -4.39 -17.51
CA ALA A 516 12.43 -3.23 -17.10
C ALA A 516 12.88 -2.62 -15.77
N MET A 517 13.66 -3.35 -14.97
CA MET A 517 14.09 -2.89 -13.64
C MET A 517 15.29 -1.97 -13.74
N TRP A 518 15.05 -0.66 -13.68
CA TRP A 518 16.08 0.38 -13.63
C TRP A 518 17.08 0.14 -12.49
N GLN A 519 18.34 0.48 -12.75
CA GLN A 519 19.43 0.37 -11.80
C GLN A 519 20.03 1.76 -11.51
N PRO A 520 20.34 2.07 -10.25
CA PRO A 520 20.98 3.33 -9.88
C PRO A 520 22.48 3.29 -10.25
N VAL A 521 22.78 3.57 -11.50
CA VAL A 521 24.16 3.63 -12.04
C VAL A 521 24.35 4.97 -12.75
N TYR A 522 25.55 5.52 -12.69
CA TYR A 522 25.87 6.68 -13.51
C TYR A 522 25.98 6.26 -14.98
N ALA A 523 25.32 6.99 -15.87
CA ALA A 523 25.55 6.84 -17.30
C ALA A 523 26.96 7.42 -17.62
N HIS A 524 27.77 6.66 -18.28
CA HIS A 524 29.10 7.05 -18.77
C HIS A 524 29.02 7.53 -20.22
#